data_bd71f68dd45642ba3034d46bc3aafdbb
#
_entry.id   bd71f68dd45642ba3034d46bc3aafdbb
#
_cell.length_a   1.000
_cell.length_b   1.000
_cell.length_c   1.000
_cell.angle_alpha   90.00
_cell.angle_beta   90.00
_cell.angle_gamma   90.00
#
_symmetry.space_group_name_H-M   'P 1'
#
loop_
_entity.id
_entity.type
_entity.pdbx_description
1 polymer ?
#
loop_
_entity_poly.entity_id
_entity_poly.type
_entity_poly.pdbx_seq_one_letter_code
_entity_poly.pdbx_strand_id
1 'polypeptide(L)'
;TRENGTVYVRSYHDYNGTDSIEALKALTEKCFAIGADIAKIVTTAQGDDDQVNASVTRLLSLYDTFDPAKLIAFAMGEQGRDSRIQCLAKGAPYTYAALNQSEAAAPGQMTTARMKQLVYGNRLPSMPADRDIIQMPSSKSFAQRAIIAAALAEGTTTLKGYSPCGDNESAIYVARSLGADITVGLSYEKGQVTKDTSALTIKGIGAKAGGLALTRLETGESGLLTRLMIPLVAALGGGETEIEGEGTLTRRPLKGAREIMASFGVRLENLPQEEAVQRNAEEVFVPLTVSGKLESGKVTISGSGGSQIISGLLMALPLLEEDSTVRILSPKSIPYLFITMDVMKAFGVKVHCDMEGGAEFAESQDWNDCTEIVLHIKGRQSYKASSMEIEGDWSSAAC
;
A
#
# COMPACT_ATOMS: atom_id res chain seq x y z
N THR A 1 3.37 21.29 -10.40
CA THR A 1 3.93 22.64 -10.40
C THR A 1 2.84 23.64 -10.00
N ARG A 2 3.19 24.83 -9.48
CA ARG A 2 2.26 25.87 -9.00
C ARG A 2 1.21 26.30 -10.04
N GLU A 3 1.52 26.18 -11.31
CA GLU A 3 0.59 26.46 -12.42
C GLU A 3 -0.67 25.57 -12.42
N ASN A 4 -0.62 24.43 -11.70
CA ASN A 4 -1.74 23.48 -11.62
C ASN A 4 -2.48 23.57 -10.26
N GLY A 5 -2.33 24.63 -9.47
CA GLY A 5 -2.97 24.77 -8.17
C GLY A 5 -2.38 23.90 -7.05
N THR A 6 -1.18 23.35 -7.24
CA THR A 6 -0.50 22.52 -6.22
C THR A 6 -0.12 23.36 -5.01
N VAL A 7 -0.55 22.94 -3.82
CA VAL A 7 -0.18 23.54 -2.53
C VAL A 7 1.15 22.96 -2.05
N TYR A 8 2.11 23.83 -1.77
CA TYR A 8 3.42 23.44 -1.25
C TYR A 8 3.45 23.55 0.27
N VAL A 9 3.54 22.39 0.94
CA VAL A 9 3.68 22.31 2.40
C VAL A 9 5.15 22.09 2.77
N ARG A 10 5.73 23.01 3.55
CA ARG A 10 7.06 22.82 4.13
C ARG A 10 6.94 22.34 5.56
N SER A 11 7.46 21.12 5.82
CA SER A 11 7.42 20.50 7.14
C SER A 11 8.76 20.64 7.87
N TYR A 12 8.69 20.91 9.15
CA TYR A 12 9.79 20.78 10.11
C TYR A 12 9.36 19.85 11.25
N HIS A 13 10.22 18.96 11.65
CA HIS A 13 10.00 18.06 12.77
C HIS A 13 11.21 18.08 13.72
N ASP A 14 10.93 18.27 15.01
CA ASP A 14 11.92 18.10 16.07
C ASP A 14 11.47 16.98 17.03
N TYR A 15 12.24 15.93 17.07
CA TYR A 15 11.97 14.76 17.90
C TYR A 15 12.56 14.89 19.32
N ASN A 16 13.37 15.92 19.59
CA ASN A 16 14.11 16.08 20.83
C ASN A 16 13.47 17.08 21.78
N GLY A 17 12.53 17.91 21.32
CA GLY A 17 11.90 18.90 22.17
C GLY A 17 11.19 20.00 21.42
N THR A 18 10.90 21.10 22.11
CA THR A 18 10.26 22.30 21.56
C THR A 18 11.08 23.52 21.91
N ASP A 19 11.64 24.17 20.90
CA ASP A 19 12.45 25.38 21.02
C ASP A 19 11.70 26.60 21.61
N SER A 20 12.41 27.71 21.80
CA SER A 20 11.83 28.99 22.19
C SER A 20 10.83 29.50 21.14
N ILE A 21 9.90 30.33 21.56
CA ILE A 21 8.91 30.92 20.63
C ILE A 21 9.56 31.75 19.52
N GLU A 22 10.66 32.42 19.84
CA GLU A 22 11.43 33.21 18.87
C GLU A 22 12.03 32.32 17.77
N ALA A 23 12.62 31.19 18.18
CA ALA A 23 13.19 30.23 17.24
C ALA A 23 12.09 29.59 16.35
N LEU A 24 10.93 29.24 16.94
CA LEU A 24 9.82 28.70 16.20
C LEU A 24 9.22 29.71 15.21
N LYS A 25 9.14 31.01 15.57
CA LYS A 25 8.71 32.08 14.67
C LYS A 25 9.70 32.24 13.50
N ALA A 26 11.01 32.35 13.79
CA ALA A 26 12.02 32.47 12.75
C ALA A 26 12.01 31.26 11.79
N LEU A 27 11.78 30.07 12.31
CA LEU A 27 11.65 28.84 11.52
C LEU A 27 10.40 28.88 10.61
N THR A 28 9.29 29.35 11.14
CA THR A 28 8.03 29.50 10.39
C THR A 28 8.17 30.54 9.26
N GLU A 29 8.80 31.68 9.56
CA GLU A 29 9.13 32.72 8.56
C GLU A 29 10.05 32.16 7.45
N LYS A 30 11.05 31.35 7.82
CA LYS A 30 11.93 30.69 6.86
C LYS A 30 11.15 29.73 5.93
N CYS A 31 10.16 29.01 6.44
CA CYS A 31 9.31 28.15 5.60
C CYS A 31 8.57 28.99 4.54
N PHE A 32 8.01 30.12 4.92
CA PHE A 32 7.34 31.01 3.97
C PHE A 32 8.31 31.72 3.02
N ALA A 33 9.47 32.13 3.49
CA ALA A 33 10.49 32.78 2.67
C ALA A 33 11.00 31.93 1.52
N ILE A 34 11.07 30.59 1.71
CA ILE A 34 11.41 29.66 0.64
C ILE A 34 10.19 29.26 -0.22
N GLY A 35 9.06 29.91 0.00
CA GLY A 35 7.87 29.84 -0.83
C GLY A 35 6.87 28.74 -0.45
N ALA A 36 6.81 28.32 0.79
CA ALA A 36 5.74 27.43 1.25
C ALA A 36 4.39 28.13 1.22
N ASP A 37 3.34 27.42 0.80
CA ASP A 37 1.96 27.88 0.92
C ASP A 37 1.44 27.56 2.33
N ILE A 38 1.91 26.47 2.93
CA ILE A 38 1.62 26.06 4.32
C ILE A 38 2.94 25.72 5.01
N ALA A 39 3.18 26.29 6.18
CA ALA A 39 4.24 25.88 7.10
C ALA A 39 3.71 24.84 8.08
N LYS A 40 4.40 23.69 8.20
CA LYS A 40 4.06 22.65 9.19
C LYS A 40 5.20 22.53 10.20
N ILE A 41 4.94 22.92 11.45
CA ILE A 41 5.89 22.94 12.55
C ILE A 41 5.45 21.92 13.60
N VAL A 42 6.17 20.81 13.70
CA VAL A 42 5.83 19.72 14.59
C VAL A 42 7.03 19.37 15.46
N THR A 43 6.87 19.47 16.77
CA THR A 43 7.94 19.20 17.74
C THR A 43 7.45 18.21 18.79
N THR A 44 8.32 17.71 19.65
CA THR A 44 7.94 16.73 20.67
C THR A 44 7.76 17.44 22.01
N ALA A 45 6.60 17.24 22.66
CA ALA A 45 6.40 17.65 24.02
C ALA A 45 6.91 16.55 24.96
N GLN A 46 7.85 16.91 25.85
CA GLN A 46 8.50 15.99 26.79
C GLN A 46 8.65 16.67 28.16
N GLY A 47 8.70 15.87 29.21
CA GLY A 47 8.93 16.32 30.57
C GLY A 47 7.71 16.16 31.49
N ASP A 48 7.68 16.96 32.55
CA ASP A 48 6.51 17.06 33.42
C ASP A 48 5.36 17.85 32.76
N ASP A 49 4.22 17.90 33.41
CA ASP A 49 3.02 18.54 32.88
C ASP A 49 3.23 20.04 32.57
N ASP A 50 4.02 20.75 33.37
CA ASP A 50 4.32 22.16 33.15
C ASP A 50 5.17 22.36 31.91
N GLN A 51 6.17 21.52 31.69
CA GLN A 51 7.05 21.54 30.52
C GLN A 51 6.28 21.19 29.23
N VAL A 52 5.41 20.20 29.30
CA VAL A 52 4.52 19.81 28.21
C VAL A 52 3.56 20.94 27.86
N ASN A 53 2.89 21.53 28.85
CA ASN A 53 1.99 22.67 28.67
C ASN A 53 2.71 23.88 28.08
N ALA A 54 3.92 24.17 28.54
CA ALA A 54 4.74 25.25 27.99
C ALA A 54 5.12 24.99 26.52
N SER A 55 5.45 23.75 26.16
CA SER A 55 5.78 23.35 24.80
C SER A 55 4.56 23.50 23.85
N VAL A 56 3.41 22.99 24.28
CA VAL A 56 2.14 23.11 23.54
C VAL A 56 1.75 24.60 23.38
N THR A 57 1.85 25.38 24.45
CA THR A 57 1.53 26.81 24.45
C THR A 57 2.40 27.57 23.44
N ARG A 58 3.71 27.32 23.40
CA ARG A 58 4.61 27.93 22.41
C ARG A 58 4.20 27.64 20.96
N LEU A 59 3.88 26.38 20.67
CA LEU A 59 3.42 25.98 19.34
C LEU A 59 2.10 26.65 18.95
N LEU A 60 1.12 26.63 19.87
CA LEU A 60 -0.19 27.22 19.61
C LEU A 60 -0.16 28.76 19.54
N SER A 61 0.82 29.42 20.17
CA SER A 61 0.97 30.88 20.06
C SER A 61 1.49 31.34 18.69
N LEU A 62 2.00 30.45 17.84
CA LEU A 62 2.33 30.77 16.44
C LEU A 62 1.10 31.21 15.66
N TYR A 63 -0.08 30.69 15.98
CA TYR A 63 -1.36 31.08 15.36
C TYR A 63 -1.78 32.54 15.68
N ASP A 64 -1.21 33.15 16.73
CA ASP A 64 -1.44 34.55 17.06
C ASP A 64 -0.56 35.48 16.21
N THR A 65 0.44 34.93 15.50
CA THR A 65 1.41 35.70 14.69
C THR A 65 1.24 35.46 13.19
N PHE A 66 0.93 34.22 12.78
CA PHE A 66 0.83 33.80 11.39
C PHE A 66 -0.60 33.49 11.00
N ASP A 67 -0.89 33.55 9.70
CA ASP A 67 -2.20 33.21 9.14
C ASP A 67 -2.54 31.74 9.51
N PRO A 68 -3.58 31.49 10.32
CA PRO A 68 -3.94 30.15 10.73
C PRO A 68 -4.22 29.21 9.57
N ALA A 69 -4.78 29.70 8.46
CA ALA A 69 -5.08 28.89 7.28
C ALA A 69 -3.82 28.41 6.53
N LYS A 70 -2.65 28.96 6.88
CA LYS A 70 -1.36 28.60 6.28
C LYS A 70 -0.39 27.96 7.27
N LEU A 71 -0.85 27.61 8.46
CA LEU A 71 -0.01 27.06 9.52
C LEU A 71 -0.59 25.78 10.07
N ILE A 72 0.28 24.78 10.27
CA ILE A 72 0.00 23.58 11.03
C ILE A 72 1.06 23.47 12.12
N ALA A 73 0.69 23.70 13.37
CA ALA A 73 1.61 23.63 14.50
C ALA A 73 1.02 22.85 15.67
N PHE A 74 1.66 21.74 16.05
CA PHE A 74 1.25 20.89 17.17
C PHE A 74 2.43 20.08 17.70
N ALA A 75 2.27 19.50 18.90
CA ALA A 75 3.26 18.63 19.52
C ALA A 75 3.00 17.14 19.23
N MET A 76 4.08 16.39 18.99
CA MET A 76 4.11 14.93 18.96
C MET A 76 4.25 14.35 20.37
N GLY A 77 4.14 13.02 20.46
CA GLY A 77 4.20 12.26 21.70
C GLY A 77 2.82 12.11 22.36
N GLU A 78 2.70 11.17 23.29
CA GLU A 78 1.45 10.91 23.99
C GLU A 78 0.99 12.14 24.79
N GLN A 79 1.92 12.85 25.42
CA GLN A 79 1.63 14.04 26.21
C GLN A 79 1.23 15.24 25.34
N GLY A 80 1.72 15.31 24.08
CA GLY A 80 1.37 16.36 23.12
C GLY A 80 0.09 16.09 22.32
N ARG A 81 -0.52 14.92 22.50
CA ARG A 81 -1.64 14.38 21.69
C ARG A 81 -2.75 15.39 21.42
N ASP A 82 -3.23 16.07 22.44
CA ASP A 82 -4.41 16.94 22.36
C ASP A 82 -4.15 18.21 21.57
N SER A 83 -2.88 18.62 21.42
CA SER A 83 -2.51 19.77 20.61
C SER A 83 -2.86 19.59 19.13
N ARG A 84 -3.01 18.36 18.64
CA ARG A 84 -3.49 18.04 17.29
C ARG A 84 -4.93 18.49 17.04
N ILE A 85 -5.75 18.53 18.09
CA ILE A 85 -7.12 19.05 18.03
C ILE A 85 -7.12 20.55 18.30
N GLN A 86 -6.31 21.01 19.27
CA GLN A 86 -6.21 22.41 19.61
C GLN A 86 -5.72 23.26 18.42
N CYS A 87 -4.84 22.73 17.57
CA CYS A 87 -4.42 23.44 16.35
C CYS A 87 -5.58 23.68 15.39
N LEU A 88 -6.52 22.74 15.25
CA LEU A 88 -7.75 22.95 14.46
C LEU A 88 -8.63 24.05 15.08
N ALA A 89 -8.75 24.08 16.39
CA ALA A 89 -9.49 25.14 17.08
C ALA A 89 -8.85 26.53 16.91
N LYS A 90 -7.55 26.59 16.65
CA LYS A 90 -6.81 27.82 16.30
C LYS A 90 -6.92 28.20 14.81
N GLY A 91 -7.53 27.36 13.99
CA GLY A 91 -7.76 27.63 12.55
C GLY A 91 -6.79 26.95 11.60
N ALA A 92 -6.01 25.95 12.05
CA ALA A 92 -5.20 25.15 11.14
C ALA A 92 -6.06 24.52 10.02
N PRO A 93 -5.56 24.48 8.77
CA PRO A 93 -6.34 23.99 7.64
C PRO A 93 -6.70 22.50 7.77
N TYR A 94 -5.86 21.72 8.44
CA TYR A 94 -6.07 20.29 8.73
C TYR A 94 -5.12 19.80 9.81
N THR A 95 -5.34 18.58 10.27
CA THR A 95 -4.46 17.85 11.18
C THR A 95 -4.32 16.39 10.72
N TYR A 96 -3.54 15.61 11.43
CA TYR A 96 -3.20 14.23 11.05
C TYR A 96 -3.78 13.23 12.06
N ALA A 97 -4.49 12.24 11.54
CA ALA A 97 -5.02 11.12 12.31
C ALA A 97 -4.68 9.80 11.60
N ALA A 98 -4.55 8.73 12.36
CA ALA A 98 -4.37 7.38 11.82
C ALA A 98 -5.73 6.75 11.46
N LEU A 99 -5.78 5.87 10.49
CA LEU A 99 -7.01 5.13 10.17
C LEU A 99 -7.41 4.26 11.37
N ASN A 100 -6.43 3.56 11.93
CA ASN A 100 -6.53 2.81 13.18
C ASN A 100 -5.23 3.00 13.99
N GLN A 101 -5.17 2.48 15.22
CA GLN A 101 -4.01 2.68 16.09
C GLN A 101 -2.73 2.02 15.55
N SER A 102 -2.86 0.91 14.83
CA SER A 102 -1.72 0.19 14.23
C SER A 102 -1.07 0.92 13.05
N GLU A 103 -1.79 1.85 12.44
CA GLU A 103 -1.30 2.67 11.32
C GLU A 103 -0.86 4.07 11.77
N ALA A 104 -0.71 4.28 13.07
CA ALA A 104 -0.20 5.53 13.59
C ALA A 104 1.23 5.77 13.08
N ALA A 105 1.41 6.81 12.26
CA ALA A 105 2.70 7.17 11.65
C ALA A 105 3.63 7.91 12.62
N ALA A 106 3.12 8.34 13.78
CA ALA A 106 3.88 9.08 14.78
C ALA A 106 3.32 8.86 16.19
N PRO A 107 4.17 8.91 17.23
CA PRO A 107 3.74 8.81 18.63
C PRO A 107 2.64 9.84 18.97
N GLY A 108 1.64 9.41 19.71
CA GLY A 108 0.50 10.25 20.09
C GLY A 108 -0.48 10.58 18.97
N GLN A 109 -0.41 9.90 17.83
CA GLN A 109 -1.39 10.05 16.76
C GLN A 109 -2.68 9.33 17.15
N MET A 110 -3.80 10.06 17.16
CA MET A 110 -5.13 9.50 17.42
C MET A 110 -5.70 8.84 16.18
N THR A 111 -6.61 7.89 16.38
CA THR A 111 -7.40 7.34 15.27
C THR A 111 -8.38 8.38 14.73
N THR A 112 -8.72 8.24 13.44
CA THR A 112 -9.73 9.10 12.78
C THR A 112 -11.07 9.04 13.50
N ALA A 113 -11.48 7.87 13.99
CA ALA A 113 -12.71 7.68 14.74
C ALA A 113 -12.68 8.50 16.04
N ARG A 114 -11.60 8.40 16.81
CA ARG A 114 -11.43 9.16 18.06
C ARG A 114 -11.35 10.65 17.81
N MET A 115 -10.60 11.08 16.81
CA MET A 115 -10.47 12.50 16.45
C MET A 115 -11.82 13.08 16.00
N LYS A 116 -12.57 12.37 15.15
CA LYS A 116 -13.92 12.77 14.76
C LYS A 116 -14.84 12.95 15.97
N GLN A 117 -14.81 12.01 16.90
CA GLN A 117 -15.61 12.09 18.13
C GLN A 117 -15.25 13.32 18.97
N LEU A 118 -13.96 13.65 19.09
CA LEU A 118 -13.51 14.80 19.88
C LEU A 118 -13.81 16.15 19.21
N VAL A 119 -13.69 16.21 17.87
CA VAL A 119 -13.92 17.45 17.12
C VAL A 119 -15.41 17.72 16.88
N TYR A 120 -16.17 16.70 16.55
CA TYR A 120 -17.57 16.86 16.14
C TYR A 120 -18.58 16.33 17.18
N GLY A 121 -18.12 15.59 18.19
CA GLY A 121 -19.01 14.92 19.15
C GLY A 121 -19.91 13.91 18.43
N ASN A 122 -21.21 13.97 18.69
CA ASN A 122 -22.20 13.13 18.03
C ASN A 122 -22.75 13.75 16.71
N ARG A 123 -22.22 14.90 16.29
CA ARG A 123 -22.62 15.53 15.03
C ARG A 123 -21.69 15.04 13.92
N LEU A 124 -22.25 14.38 12.92
CA LEU A 124 -21.51 14.13 11.68
C LEU A 124 -21.33 15.49 10.97
N PRO A 125 -20.10 15.82 10.50
CA PRO A 125 -19.92 16.99 9.64
C PRO A 125 -20.82 16.83 8.41
N SER A 126 -21.38 17.91 7.92
CA SER A 126 -21.96 17.92 6.58
C SER A 126 -20.88 17.49 5.58
N MET A 127 -21.26 16.65 4.62
CA MET A 127 -20.34 16.31 3.53
C MET A 127 -19.77 17.59 2.92
N PRO A 128 -18.46 17.63 2.62
CA PRO A 128 -17.86 18.77 1.92
C PRO A 128 -18.64 19.08 0.66
N ALA A 129 -18.72 20.34 0.27
CA ALA A 129 -19.21 20.72 -1.04
C ALA A 129 -18.31 20.11 -2.12
N ASP A 130 -18.82 19.84 -3.32
CA ASP A 130 -18.07 19.19 -4.43
C ASP A 130 -16.70 19.81 -4.71
N ARG A 131 -16.56 21.13 -4.46
CA ARG A 131 -15.29 21.85 -4.60
C ARG A 131 -14.20 21.48 -3.58
N ASP A 132 -14.56 20.80 -2.51
CA ASP A 132 -13.63 20.35 -1.46
C ASP A 132 -13.18 18.89 -1.67
N ILE A 133 -13.57 18.28 -2.78
CA ILE A 133 -13.14 16.93 -3.16
C ILE A 133 -11.76 17.01 -3.80
N ILE A 134 -10.78 16.37 -3.15
CA ILE A 134 -9.43 16.22 -3.69
C ILE A 134 -9.37 14.91 -4.48
N GLN A 135 -9.08 15.03 -5.78
CA GLN A 135 -8.85 13.85 -6.62
C GLN A 135 -7.45 13.29 -6.33
N MET A 136 -7.38 12.16 -5.66
CA MET A 136 -6.12 11.47 -5.40
C MET A 136 -5.68 10.64 -6.61
N PRO A 137 -4.34 10.50 -6.86
CA PRO A 137 -3.86 9.52 -7.81
C PRO A 137 -4.29 8.11 -7.37
N SER A 138 -4.38 7.19 -8.32
CA SER A 138 -4.79 5.83 -8.01
C SER A 138 -3.79 5.11 -7.11
N SER A 139 -4.31 4.26 -6.23
CA SER A 139 -3.50 3.36 -5.42
C SER A 139 -2.70 2.41 -6.31
N LYS A 140 -1.38 2.58 -6.34
CA LYS A 140 -0.49 1.72 -7.13
C LYS A 140 -0.54 0.26 -6.66
N SER A 141 -0.72 0.04 -5.35
CA SER A 141 -0.86 -1.30 -4.78
C SER A 141 -2.13 -2.02 -5.24
N PHE A 142 -3.23 -1.28 -5.36
CA PHE A 142 -4.48 -1.79 -5.90
C PHE A 142 -4.37 -1.99 -7.42
N ALA A 143 -3.86 -0.99 -8.15
CA ALA A 143 -3.73 -1.01 -9.60
C ALA A 143 -2.93 -2.20 -10.11
N GLN A 144 -1.75 -2.49 -9.53
CA GLN A 144 -0.92 -3.63 -9.93
C GLN A 144 -1.68 -4.95 -9.78
N ARG A 145 -2.39 -5.15 -8.66
CA ARG A 145 -3.21 -6.36 -8.43
C ARG A 145 -4.33 -6.48 -9.45
N ALA A 146 -5.04 -5.38 -9.72
CA ALA A 146 -6.13 -5.35 -10.68
C ALA A 146 -5.66 -5.59 -12.12
N ILE A 147 -4.51 -5.02 -12.52
CA ILE A 147 -3.91 -5.22 -13.84
C ILE A 147 -3.53 -6.70 -14.03
N ILE A 148 -2.87 -7.32 -13.03
CA ILE A 148 -2.49 -8.73 -13.12
C ILE A 148 -3.73 -9.63 -13.09
N ALA A 149 -4.72 -9.37 -12.22
CA ALA A 149 -5.96 -10.14 -12.21
C ALA A 149 -6.72 -10.04 -13.54
N ALA A 150 -6.76 -8.84 -14.16
CA ALA A 150 -7.34 -8.62 -15.47
C ALA A 150 -6.58 -9.36 -16.59
N ALA A 151 -5.25 -9.41 -16.51
CA ALA A 151 -4.43 -10.17 -17.44
C ALA A 151 -4.70 -11.67 -17.37
N LEU A 152 -4.94 -12.21 -16.17
CA LEU A 152 -5.27 -13.62 -15.95
C LEU A 152 -6.72 -13.96 -16.34
N ALA A 153 -7.61 -12.97 -16.41
CA ALA A 153 -9.04 -13.18 -16.59
C ALA A 153 -9.40 -13.64 -18.01
N GLU A 154 -10.52 -14.36 -18.09
CA GLU A 154 -11.17 -14.64 -19.36
C GLU A 154 -12.08 -13.48 -19.76
N GLY A 155 -11.86 -12.87 -20.94
CA GLY A 155 -12.66 -11.76 -21.45
C GLY A 155 -11.94 -10.41 -21.37
N THR A 156 -12.72 -9.33 -21.46
CA THR A 156 -12.20 -7.97 -21.51
C THR A 156 -12.63 -7.20 -20.26
N THR A 157 -11.65 -6.68 -19.55
CA THR A 157 -11.79 -5.86 -18.34
C THR A 157 -11.59 -4.39 -18.67
N THR A 158 -12.37 -3.50 -18.07
CA THR A 158 -12.10 -2.06 -18.03
C THR A 158 -11.78 -1.64 -16.60
N LEU A 159 -10.56 -1.12 -16.40
CA LEU A 159 -10.16 -0.49 -15.15
C LEU A 159 -10.21 1.02 -15.32
N LYS A 160 -11.00 1.71 -14.50
CA LYS A 160 -11.12 3.17 -14.46
C LYS A 160 -10.29 3.76 -13.33
N GLY A 161 -10.02 5.07 -13.39
CA GLY A 161 -9.25 5.76 -12.36
C GLY A 161 -7.75 5.44 -12.37
N TYR A 162 -7.24 4.86 -13.46
CA TYR A 162 -5.81 4.58 -13.60
C TYR A 162 -4.98 5.85 -13.59
N SER A 163 -3.90 5.85 -12.83
CA SER A 163 -2.85 6.89 -12.88
C SER A 163 -1.51 6.27 -13.27
N PRO A 164 -0.81 6.81 -14.27
CA PRO A 164 0.49 6.30 -14.69
C PRO A 164 1.53 6.53 -13.60
N CYS A 165 2.32 5.51 -13.30
CA CYS A 165 3.55 5.57 -12.52
C CYS A 165 4.42 4.36 -12.87
N GLY A 166 5.72 4.40 -12.55
CA GLY A 166 6.66 3.33 -12.93
C GLY A 166 6.20 1.94 -12.52
N ASP A 167 5.68 1.77 -11.29
CA ASP A 167 5.17 0.49 -10.80
C ASP A 167 3.96 -0.02 -11.62
N ASN A 168 3.05 0.86 -12.03
CA ASN A 168 1.88 0.50 -12.83
C ASN A 168 2.25 0.21 -14.29
N GLU A 169 3.22 0.93 -14.85
CA GLU A 169 3.76 0.68 -16.17
C GLU A 169 4.47 -0.68 -16.23
N SER A 170 5.24 -1.01 -15.20
CA SER A 170 5.82 -2.35 -15.03
C SER A 170 4.75 -3.44 -14.98
N ALA A 171 3.62 -3.21 -14.28
CA ALA A 171 2.51 -4.17 -14.24
C ALA A 171 1.85 -4.35 -15.63
N ILE A 172 1.70 -3.28 -16.42
CA ILE A 172 1.23 -3.34 -17.80
C ILE A 172 2.20 -4.15 -18.66
N TYR A 173 3.50 -3.90 -18.51
CA TYR A 173 4.53 -4.65 -19.24
C TYR A 173 4.47 -6.15 -18.92
N VAL A 174 4.43 -6.50 -17.63
CA VAL A 174 4.27 -7.89 -17.16
C VAL A 174 3.00 -8.52 -17.72
N ALA A 175 1.86 -7.85 -17.65
CA ALA A 175 0.60 -8.35 -18.16
C ALA A 175 0.66 -8.63 -19.70
N ARG A 176 1.34 -7.77 -20.45
CA ARG A 176 1.61 -8.00 -21.89
C ARG A 176 2.55 -9.19 -22.12
N SER A 177 3.57 -9.35 -21.29
CA SER A 177 4.48 -10.51 -21.33
C SER A 177 3.77 -11.83 -21.04
N LEU A 178 2.70 -11.80 -20.22
CA LEU A 178 1.80 -12.94 -20.03
C LEU A 178 0.92 -13.23 -21.25
N GLY A 179 0.82 -12.31 -22.21
CA GLY A 179 0.02 -12.44 -23.43
C GLY A 179 -1.29 -11.64 -23.41
N ALA A 180 -1.54 -10.80 -22.40
CA ALA A 180 -2.70 -9.94 -22.39
C ALA A 180 -2.57 -8.78 -23.38
N ASP A 181 -3.68 -8.40 -24.04
CA ASP A 181 -3.74 -7.21 -24.90
C ASP A 181 -4.27 -6.03 -24.07
N ILE A 182 -3.48 -4.95 -23.99
CA ILE A 182 -3.76 -3.79 -23.15
C ILE A 182 -3.76 -2.52 -23.97
N THR A 183 -4.88 -1.82 -23.92
CA THR A 183 -5.05 -0.48 -24.48
C THR A 183 -5.22 0.54 -23.34
N VAL A 184 -4.40 1.59 -23.37
CA VAL A 184 -4.45 2.70 -22.42
C VAL A 184 -5.23 3.85 -23.04
N GLY A 185 -6.09 4.50 -22.26
CA GLY A 185 -6.81 5.70 -22.68
C GLY A 185 -8.12 5.44 -23.41
N LEU A 186 -8.63 4.20 -23.40
CA LEU A 186 -9.94 3.87 -23.93
C LEU A 186 -10.77 3.12 -22.88
N SER A 187 -12.01 3.56 -22.70
CA SER A 187 -13.03 2.86 -21.94
C SER A 187 -14.00 2.19 -22.89
N TYR A 188 -14.39 0.95 -22.61
CA TYR A 188 -15.33 0.18 -23.40
C TYR A 188 -16.55 -0.16 -22.54
N GLU A 189 -17.68 0.50 -22.80
CA GLU A 189 -18.92 0.27 -22.06
C GLU A 189 -20.09 0.08 -23.00
N LYS A 190 -20.93 -0.93 -22.73
CA LYS A 190 -22.16 -1.24 -23.47
C LYS A 190 -22.01 -1.23 -25.00
N GLY A 191 -20.84 -1.69 -25.49
CA GLY A 191 -20.55 -1.75 -26.92
C GLY A 191 -20.07 -0.42 -27.54
N GLN A 192 -19.83 0.61 -26.74
CA GLN A 192 -19.29 1.90 -27.18
C GLN A 192 -17.85 2.09 -26.67
N VAL A 193 -17.00 2.63 -27.51
CA VAL A 193 -15.61 3.02 -27.14
C VAL A 193 -15.61 4.52 -26.88
N THR A 194 -15.18 4.89 -25.68
CA THR A 194 -15.00 6.29 -25.28
C THR A 194 -13.53 6.57 -24.96
N LYS A 195 -13.06 7.79 -25.26
CA LYS A 195 -11.70 8.19 -24.90
C LYS A 195 -11.70 8.58 -23.41
N ASP A 196 -10.93 7.86 -22.63
CA ASP A 196 -10.74 8.12 -21.20
C ASP A 196 -9.29 7.83 -20.82
N THR A 197 -8.48 8.88 -20.65
CA THR A 197 -7.04 8.77 -20.35
C THR A 197 -6.74 8.11 -19.01
N SER A 198 -7.73 7.98 -18.14
CA SER A 198 -7.65 7.28 -16.86
C SER A 198 -8.14 5.84 -16.92
N ALA A 199 -8.42 5.29 -18.11
CA ALA A 199 -8.91 3.94 -18.29
C ALA A 199 -7.87 3.01 -18.93
N LEU A 200 -7.86 1.75 -18.46
CA LEU A 200 -7.17 0.63 -19.10
C LEU A 200 -8.21 -0.38 -19.57
N THR A 201 -8.14 -0.77 -20.85
CA THR A 201 -8.89 -1.91 -21.37
C THR A 201 -7.92 -3.07 -21.55
N ILE A 202 -8.20 -4.18 -20.88
CA ILE A 202 -7.33 -5.36 -20.80
C ILE A 202 -8.11 -6.58 -21.26
N LYS A 203 -7.71 -7.15 -22.39
CA LYS A 203 -8.18 -8.46 -22.84
C LYS A 203 -7.24 -9.50 -22.24
N GLY A 204 -7.73 -10.21 -21.25
CA GLY A 204 -6.95 -11.21 -20.53
C GLY A 204 -6.83 -12.54 -21.30
N ILE A 205 -5.96 -13.41 -20.78
CA ILE A 205 -5.56 -14.67 -21.44
C ILE A 205 -6.44 -15.87 -21.04
N GLY A 206 -7.34 -15.72 -20.05
CA GLY A 206 -8.07 -16.87 -19.49
C GLY A 206 -7.11 -17.90 -18.88
N ALA A 207 -6.20 -17.45 -18.02
CA ALA A 207 -5.08 -18.23 -17.52
C ALA A 207 -5.50 -19.54 -16.83
N LYS A 208 -4.71 -20.58 -17.11
CA LYS A 208 -4.83 -21.90 -16.48
C LYS A 208 -3.46 -22.33 -15.97
N ALA A 209 -3.45 -23.12 -14.90
CA ALA A 209 -2.22 -23.69 -14.38
C ALA A 209 -1.47 -24.49 -15.46
N GLY A 210 -0.15 -24.30 -15.55
CA GLY A 210 0.71 -25.00 -16.50
C GLY A 210 0.51 -24.64 -17.98
N GLY A 211 -0.28 -23.60 -18.29
CA GLY A 211 -0.63 -23.22 -19.67
C GLY A 211 0.31 -22.24 -20.36
N LEU A 212 1.33 -21.73 -19.66
CA LEU A 212 2.17 -20.63 -20.16
C LEU A 212 3.64 -21.05 -20.25
N ALA A 213 4.29 -20.76 -21.38
CA ALA A 213 5.73 -20.88 -21.54
C ALA A 213 6.39 -19.52 -21.37
N LEU A 214 6.83 -19.20 -20.15
CA LEU A 214 7.48 -17.94 -19.83
C LEU A 214 8.89 -18.22 -19.33
N THR A 215 9.90 -17.70 -20.02
CA THR A 215 11.31 -17.90 -19.65
C THR A 215 11.92 -16.70 -18.92
N ARG A 216 11.38 -15.51 -19.17
CA ARG A 216 11.90 -14.25 -18.60
C ARG A 216 10.78 -13.25 -18.34
N LEU A 217 10.88 -12.51 -17.23
CA LEU A 217 9.94 -11.49 -16.84
C LEU A 217 10.66 -10.30 -16.20
N GLU A 218 10.35 -9.10 -16.66
CA GLU A 218 10.91 -7.86 -16.12
C GLU A 218 9.84 -7.16 -15.26
N THR A 219 10.17 -6.91 -13.99
CA THR A 219 9.23 -6.31 -13.02
C THR A 219 9.55 -4.86 -12.67
N GLY A 220 10.54 -4.27 -13.37
CA GLY A 220 11.00 -2.90 -13.14
C GLY A 220 11.52 -2.71 -11.70
N GLU A 221 11.19 -1.60 -11.08
CA GLU A 221 11.56 -1.31 -9.70
C GLU A 221 10.49 -1.73 -8.67
N SER A 222 9.42 -2.42 -9.11
CA SER A 222 8.29 -2.78 -8.24
C SER A 222 8.52 -4.04 -7.41
N GLY A 223 8.78 -3.83 -6.12
CA GLY A 223 8.92 -4.93 -5.16
C GLY A 223 7.64 -5.71 -4.89
N LEU A 224 6.47 -5.09 -5.05
CA LEU A 224 5.18 -5.76 -4.98
C LEU A 224 4.99 -6.68 -6.18
N LEU A 225 5.15 -6.13 -7.39
CA LEU A 225 4.95 -6.88 -8.64
C LEU A 225 5.84 -8.12 -8.70
N THR A 226 7.13 -7.97 -8.36
CA THR A 226 8.07 -9.09 -8.27
C THR A 226 7.53 -10.21 -7.38
N ARG A 227 7.08 -9.85 -6.17
CA ARG A 227 6.59 -10.85 -5.21
C ARG A 227 5.23 -11.44 -5.60
N LEU A 228 4.39 -10.72 -6.31
CA LEU A 228 3.17 -11.28 -6.89
C LEU A 228 3.49 -12.30 -7.98
N MET A 229 4.47 -11.99 -8.83
CA MET A 229 4.78 -12.83 -9.99
C MET A 229 5.52 -14.11 -9.64
N ILE A 230 6.30 -14.18 -8.57
CA ILE A 230 7.02 -15.40 -8.17
C ILE A 230 6.08 -16.63 -8.07
N PRO A 231 5.02 -16.64 -7.24
CA PRO A 231 4.13 -17.80 -7.20
C PRO A 231 3.26 -17.92 -8.46
N LEU A 232 2.93 -16.82 -9.13
CA LEU A 232 2.13 -16.86 -10.36
C LEU A 232 2.87 -17.55 -11.50
N VAL A 233 4.15 -17.25 -11.75
CA VAL A 233 4.90 -17.93 -12.81
C VAL A 233 5.09 -19.41 -12.52
N ALA A 234 5.24 -19.79 -11.25
CA ALA A 234 5.31 -21.20 -10.82
C ALA A 234 3.98 -21.96 -11.01
N ALA A 235 2.84 -21.25 -10.90
CA ALA A 235 1.51 -21.83 -11.15
C ALA A 235 1.19 -21.90 -12.65
N LEU A 236 1.50 -20.85 -13.40
CA LEU A 236 1.14 -20.71 -14.81
C LEU A 236 2.07 -21.47 -15.76
N GLY A 237 3.35 -21.58 -15.40
CA GLY A 237 4.36 -22.25 -16.18
C GLY A 237 4.52 -23.72 -15.80
N GLY A 238 5.61 -24.08 -15.32
CA GLY A 238 6.04 -25.45 -14.96
C GLY A 238 7.46 -25.69 -15.37
N GLY A 239 8.10 -24.65 -15.93
CA GLY A 239 9.50 -24.60 -16.27
C GLY A 239 10.29 -23.64 -15.37
N GLU A 240 11.40 -23.21 -15.87
CA GLU A 240 12.29 -22.24 -15.24
C GLU A 240 11.98 -20.84 -15.81
N THR A 241 11.78 -19.87 -14.93
CA THR A 241 11.49 -18.48 -15.30
C THR A 241 12.45 -17.55 -14.57
N GLU A 242 13.16 -16.72 -15.31
CA GLU A 242 13.96 -15.63 -14.78
C GLU A 242 13.09 -14.41 -14.47
N ILE A 243 13.23 -13.87 -13.28
CA ILE A 243 12.59 -12.60 -12.90
C ILE A 243 13.66 -11.57 -12.67
N GLU A 244 13.56 -10.50 -13.42
CA GLU A 244 14.46 -9.36 -13.35
C GLU A 244 13.78 -8.15 -12.69
N GLY A 245 14.61 -7.30 -12.12
CA GLY A 245 14.22 -6.02 -11.58
C GLY A 245 15.35 -5.02 -11.71
N GLU A 246 15.06 -3.76 -11.52
CA GLU A 246 16.02 -2.68 -11.69
C GLU A 246 16.09 -1.73 -10.48
N GLY A 247 16.97 -0.75 -10.56
CA GLY A 247 17.10 0.33 -9.59
C GLY A 247 17.35 -0.17 -8.17
N THR A 248 16.64 0.41 -7.21
CA THR A 248 16.80 0.07 -5.78
C THR A 248 16.33 -1.35 -5.45
N LEU A 249 15.50 -1.96 -6.28
CA LEU A 249 14.96 -3.30 -6.03
C LEU A 249 16.07 -4.36 -6.04
N THR A 250 17.10 -4.19 -6.87
CA THR A 250 18.25 -5.12 -6.95
C THR A 250 19.01 -5.25 -5.64
N ARG A 251 18.85 -4.28 -4.72
CA ARG A 251 19.51 -4.25 -3.40
C ARG A 251 18.58 -4.57 -2.24
N ARG A 252 17.29 -4.77 -2.52
CA ARG A 252 16.27 -5.06 -1.50
C ARG A 252 16.00 -6.56 -1.42
N PRO A 253 16.23 -7.22 -0.25
CA PRO A 253 15.97 -8.64 -0.12
C PRO A 253 14.47 -8.95 -0.20
N LEU A 254 14.17 -10.08 -0.79
CA LEU A 254 12.83 -10.68 -0.81
C LEU A 254 12.66 -11.56 0.44
N LYS A 255 12.58 -10.91 1.61
CA LYS A 255 12.58 -11.60 2.92
C LYS A 255 11.54 -12.71 3.00
N GLY A 256 11.96 -13.90 3.45
CA GLY A 256 11.11 -15.07 3.65
C GLY A 256 10.61 -15.72 2.36
N ALA A 257 10.95 -15.18 1.18
CA ALA A 257 10.43 -15.72 -0.09
C ALA A 257 10.92 -17.13 -0.36
N ARG A 258 12.20 -17.45 -0.04
CA ARG A 258 12.80 -18.77 -0.28
C ARG A 258 12.08 -19.86 0.51
N GLU A 259 11.90 -19.65 1.80
CA GLU A 259 11.29 -20.59 2.72
C GLU A 259 9.80 -20.79 2.39
N ILE A 260 9.09 -19.69 2.14
CA ILE A 260 7.68 -19.73 1.77
C ILE A 260 7.50 -20.51 0.47
N MET A 261 8.25 -20.18 -0.57
CA MET A 261 8.11 -20.84 -1.88
C MET A 261 8.57 -22.31 -1.85
N ALA A 262 9.61 -22.62 -1.08
CA ALA A 262 10.05 -24.00 -0.88
C ALA A 262 8.96 -24.87 -0.24
N SER A 263 8.13 -24.31 0.66
CA SER A 263 6.98 -24.99 1.26
C SER A 263 5.87 -25.35 0.26
N PHE A 264 5.93 -24.79 -0.95
CA PHE A 264 5.01 -25.06 -2.06
C PHE A 264 5.72 -25.72 -3.27
N GLY A 265 6.88 -26.35 -3.05
CA GLY A 265 7.61 -27.09 -4.09
C GLY A 265 8.39 -26.20 -5.07
N VAL A 266 8.51 -24.89 -4.82
CA VAL A 266 9.16 -23.93 -5.71
C VAL A 266 10.50 -23.49 -5.15
N ARG A 267 11.53 -23.52 -5.99
CA ARG A 267 12.89 -23.12 -5.66
C ARG A 267 13.20 -21.75 -6.24
N LEU A 268 13.85 -20.90 -5.43
CA LEU A 268 14.33 -19.57 -5.82
C LEU A 268 15.84 -19.52 -5.74
N GLU A 269 16.51 -19.14 -6.83
CA GLU A 269 17.96 -19.02 -6.92
C GLU A 269 18.34 -17.64 -7.44
N ASN A 270 19.30 -17.00 -6.75
CA ASN A 270 19.85 -15.72 -7.19
C ASN A 270 20.68 -15.93 -8.45
N LEU A 271 20.47 -15.10 -9.46
CA LEU A 271 21.34 -15.06 -10.63
C LEU A 271 22.60 -14.19 -10.36
N PRO A 272 23.73 -14.54 -10.99
CA PRO A 272 24.93 -13.72 -10.91
C PRO A 272 24.67 -12.29 -11.40
N GLN A 273 25.27 -11.30 -10.73
CA GLN A 273 25.32 -9.92 -11.21
C GLN A 273 26.77 -9.48 -11.43
N GLU A 274 26.96 -8.59 -12.41
CA GLU A 274 28.30 -8.08 -12.78
C GLU A 274 28.90 -7.18 -11.69
N GLU A 275 28.07 -6.48 -10.88
CA GLU A 275 28.54 -5.69 -9.76
C GLU A 275 28.53 -6.49 -8.46
N ALA A 276 29.67 -6.47 -7.75
CA ALA A 276 29.85 -7.09 -6.43
C ALA A 276 29.11 -6.30 -5.34
N VAL A 277 27.78 -6.41 -5.31
CA VAL A 277 26.98 -5.97 -4.17
C VAL A 277 27.13 -7.02 -3.07
N GLN A 278 27.59 -6.62 -1.88
CA GLN A 278 27.58 -7.52 -0.72
C GLN A 278 26.12 -7.88 -0.38
N ARG A 279 25.75 -9.11 -0.72
CA ARG A 279 24.42 -9.67 -0.45
C ARG A 279 24.56 -10.82 0.54
N ASN A 280 23.60 -10.94 1.44
CA ASN A 280 23.49 -12.14 2.25
C ASN A 280 23.08 -13.30 1.34
N ALA A 281 23.91 -14.35 1.24
CA ALA A 281 23.64 -15.51 0.38
C ALA A 281 22.38 -16.29 0.77
N GLU A 282 21.92 -16.15 1.99
CA GLU A 282 20.68 -16.78 2.48
C GLU A 282 19.42 -16.07 1.97
N GLU A 283 19.50 -14.80 1.60
CA GLU A 283 18.38 -14.00 1.12
C GLU A 283 18.26 -14.05 -0.41
N VAL A 284 17.04 -13.86 -0.89
CA VAL A 284 16.71 -13.81 -2.33
C VAL A 284 16.66 -12.37 -2.80
N PHE A 285 17.25 -12.10 -3.96
CA PHE A 285 17.25 -10.81 -4.65
C PHE A 285 16.95 -11.00 -6.13
N VAL A 286 16.50 -9.95 -6.79
CA VAL A 286 16.48 -9.92 -8.26
C VAL A 286 17.85 -9.53 -8.82
N PRO A 287 18.26 -10.08 -9.98
CA PRO A 287 17.58 -11.09 -10.77
C PRO A 287 17.63 -12.47 -10.10
N LEU A 288 16.57 -13.23 -10.29
CA LEU A 288 16.44 -14.57 -9.72
C LEU A 288 15.79 -15.53 -10.71
N THR A 289 16.03 -16.82 -10.49
CA THR A 289 15.32 -17.89 -11.19
C THR A 289 14.25 -18.48 -10.28
N VAL A 290 13.05 -18.64 -10.81
CA VAL A 290 11.94 -19.39 -10.21
C VAL A 290 11.87 -20.74 -10.93
N SER A 291 12.05 -21.85 -10.20
CA SER A 291 12.01 -23.21 -10.76
C SER A 291 11.14 -24.13 -9.92
N GLY A 292 10.54 -25.13 -10.57
CA GLY A 292 9.56 -26.01 -9.96
C GLY A 292 8.12 -25.57 -10.23
N LYS A 293 7.18 -26.44 -9.91
CA LYS A 293 5.74 -26.20 -10.11
C LYS A 293 5.14 -25.89 -8.75
N LEU A 294 4.29 -24.87 -8.69
CA LEU A 294 3.55 -24.54 -7.47
C LEU A 294 2.62 -25.71 -7.10
N GLU A 295 2.74 -26.18 -5.87
CA GLU A 295 1.94 -27.27 -5.32
C GLU A 295 0.86 -26.73 -4.38
N SER A 296 -0.33 -27.37 -4.45
CA SER A 296 -1.42 -27.14 -3.51
C SER A 296 -1.21 -27.98 -2.24
N GLY A 297 -1.89 -27.64 -1.16
CA GLY A 297 -1.86 -28.43 0.06
C GLY A 297 -2.10 -27.65 1.35
N LYS A 298 -1.80 -28.29 2.47
CA LYS A 298 -1.88 -27.67 3.80
C LYS A 298 -0.49 -27.25 4.24
N VAL A 299 -0.25 -25.94 4.27
CA VAL A 299 1.07 -25.37 4.52
C VAL A 299 0.99 -24.32 5.63
N THR A 300 1.99 -24.32 6.52
CA THR A 300 2.17 -23.29 7.54
C THR A 300 3.38 -22.44 7.17
N ILE A 301 3.21 -21.12 7.13
CA ILE A 301 4.25 -20.17 6.76
C ILE A 301 4.36 -19.02 7.78
N SER A 302 5.48 -18.31 7.77
CA SER A 302 5.66 -17.09 8.54
C SER A 302 5.16 -15.87 7.74
N GLY A 303 4.31 -15.04 8.36
CA GLY A 303 3.90 -13.75 7.82
C GLY A 303 4.82 -12.58 8.19
N SER A 304 5.89 -12.83 8.94
CA SER A 304 6.80 -11.79 9.45
C SER A 304 7.54 -11.01 8.35
N GLY A 305 7.74 -11.61 7.18
CA GLY A 305 8.33 -10.97 5.99
C GLY A 305 7.41 -10.02 5.25
N GLY A 306 6.13 -9.91 5.67
CA GLY A 306 5.12 -9.06 5.05
C GLY A 306 4.13 -9.80 4.16
N SER A 307 3.15 -9.09 3.62
CA SER A 307 2.00 -9.65 2.90
C SER A 307 2.22 -9.90 1.40
N GLN A 308 3.30 -9.40 0.81
CA GLN A 308 3.40 -9.31 -0.67
C GLN A 308 3.55 -10.67 -1.35
N ILE A 309 4.44 -11.55 -0.86
CA ILE A 309 4.59 -12.91 -1.41
C ILE A 309 3.33 -13.75 -1.15
N ILE A 310 2.69 -13.53 0.00
CA ILE A 310 1.42 -14.17 0.37
C ILE A 310 0.30 -13.72 -0.56
N SER A 311 0.27 -12.43 -0.94
CA SER A 311 -0.65 -11.92 -1.96
C SER A 311 -0.47 -12.62 -3.32
N GLY A 312 0.77 -12.90 -3.71
CA GLY A 312 1.05 -13.68 -4.90
C GLY A 312 0.54 -15.13 -4.81
N LEU A 313 0.72 -15.79 -3.65
CA LEU A 313 0.15 -17.12 -3.39
C LEU A 313 -1.38 -17.11 -3.44
N LEU A 314 -2.04 -16.10 -2.84
CA LEU A 314 -3.48 -15.90 -2.91
C LEU A 314 -3.96 -15.85 -4.36
N MET A 315 -3.24 -15.16 -5.23
CA MET A 315 -3.61 -15.05 -6.64
C MET A 315 -3.30 -16.30 -7.47
N ALA A 316 -2.31 -17.10 -7.07
CA ALA A 316 -1.84 -18.27 -7.80
C ALA A 316 -2.55 -19.57 -7.43
N LEU A 317 -2.72 -19.84 -6.13
CA LEU A 317 -3.26 -21.12 -5.62
C LEU A 317 -4.68 -21.45 -6.15
N PRO A 318 -5.60 -20.48 -6.35
CA PRO A 318 -6.92 -20.78 -6.91
C PRO A 318 -6.90 -21.40 -8.31
N LEU A 319 -5.82 -21.15 -9.07
CA LEU A 319 -5.65 -21.69 -10.44
C LEU A 319 -5.29 -23.17 -10.47
N LEU A 320 -4.82 -23.74 -9.34
CA LEU A 320 -4.39 -25.12 -9.25
C LEU A 320 -5.58 -26.07 -9.19
N GLU A 321 -5.33 -27.36 -9.42
CA GLU A 321 -6.37 -28.40 -9.45
C GLU A 321 -6.95 -28.71 -8.06
N GLU A 322 -6.12 -28.69 -7.02
CA GLU A 322 -6.50 -29.09 -5.67
C GLU A 322 -6.66 -27.88 -4.73
N ASP A 323 -7.44 -28.08 -3.67
CA ASP A 323 -7.65 -27.10 -2.62
C ASP A 323 -6.36 -26.85 -1.80
N SER A 324 -6.22 -25.64 -1.28
CA SER A 324 -5.12 -25.30 -0.37
C SER A 324 -5.63 -24.70 0.94
N THR A 325 -4.90 -24.97 2.03
CA THR A 325 -5.07 -24.30 3.32
C THR A 325 -3.72 -23.73 3.74
N VAL A 326 -3.65 -22.41 3.85
CA VAL A 326 -2.41 -21.71 4.20
C VAL A 326 -2.59 -21.08 5.59
N ARG A 327 -1.82 -21.58 6.55
CA ARG A 327 -1.75 -21.06 7.90
C ARG A 327 -0.59 -20.08 7.99
N ILE A 328 -0.88 -18.82 8.33
CA ILE A 328 0.09 -17.73 8.39
C ILE A 328 0.30 -17.33 9.84
N LEU A 329 1.51 -17.55 10.36
CA LEU A 329 1.88 -17.18 11.72
C LEU A 329 2.50 -15.79 11.74
N SER A 330 2.18 -14.99 12.75
CA SER A 330 2.67 -13.61 12.92
C SER A 330 2.47 -12.75 11.66
N PRO A 331 1.24 -12.63 11.15
CA PRO A 331 0.96 -11.90 9.92
C PRO A 331 1.30 -10.42 10.08
N LYS A 332 1.86 -9.82 9.01
CA LYS A 332 2.12 -8.38 8.93
C LYS A 332 1.50 -7.79 7.68
N SER A 333 1.18 -6.49 7.74
CA SER A 333 0.59 -5.75 6.63
C SER A 333 -0.72 -6.40 6.16
N ILE A 334 -1.55 -6.84 7.11
CA ILE A 334 -2.82 -7.54 6.89
C ILE A 334 -3.75 -6.80 5.93
N PRO A 335 -3.91 -5.45 5.97
CA PRO A 335 -4.76 -4.71 5.04
C PRO A 335 -4.50 -5.05 3.58
N TYR A 336 -3.24 -5.27 3.21
CA TYR A 336 -2.87 -5.60 1.81
C TYR A 336 -3.26 -7.01 1.38
N LEU A 337 -3.47 -7.93 2.33
CA LEU A 337 -4.07 -9.24 2.02
C LEU A 337 -5.55 -9.07 1.67
N PHE A 338 -6.28 -8.21 2.40
CA PHE A 338 -7.68 -7.91 2.11
C PHE A 338 -7.84 -7.18 0.77
N ILE A 339 -6.98 -6.19 0.45
CA ILE A 339 -6.96 -5.59 -0.89
C ILE A 339 -6.79 -6.66 -1.97
N THR A 340 -5.91 -7.65 -1.75
CA THR A 340 -5.73 -8.73 -2.71
C THR A 340 -7.00 -9.57 -2.85
N MET A 341 -7.63 -9.96 -1.74
CA MET A 341 -8.87 -10.75 -1.74
C MET A 341 -10.04 -9.98 -2.36
N ASP A 342 -10.14 -8.67 -2.13
CA ASP A 342 -11.18 -7.82 -2.70
C ASP A 342 -11.03 -7.71 -4.23
N VAL A 343 -9.81 -7.51 -4.72
CA VAL A 343 -9.52 -7.56 -6.16
C VAL A 343 -9.88 -8.94 -6.73
N MET A 344 -9.41 -10.03 -6.12
CA MET A 344 -9.72 -11.39 -6.58
C MET A 344 -11.23 -11.65 -6.62
N LYS A 345 -11.96 -11.21 -5.59
CA LYS A 345 -13.42 -11.33 -5.51
C LYS A 345 -14.11 -10.58 -6.64
N ALA A 346 -13.65 -9.38 -7.00
CA ALA A 346 -14.17 -8.61 -8.13
C ALA A 346 -13.99 -9.36 -9.46
N PHE A 347 -12.95 -10.16 -9.59
CA PHE A 347 -12.69 -11.04 -10.72
C PHE A 347 -13.26 -12.48 -10.55
N GLY A 348 -14.17 -12.68 -9.61
CA GLY A 348 -14.90 -13.94 -9.42
C GLY A 348 -14.18 -15.02 -8.63
N VAL A 349 -12.96 -14.77 -8.14
CA VAL A 349 -12.18 -15.70 -7.33
C VAL A 349 -12.42 -15.44 -5.85
N LYS A 350 -12.72 -16.51 -5.09
CA LYS A 350 -13.08 -16.41 -3.66
C LYS A 350 -12.09 -17.15 -2.79
N VAL A 351 -11.74 -16.53 -1.69
CA VAL A 351 -10.93 -17.10 -0.60
C VAL A 351 -11.67 -16.89 0.71
N HIS A 352 -11.71 -17.90 1.56
CA HIS A 352 -12.20 -17.75 2.92
C HIS A 352 -11.01 -17.52 3.85
N CYS A 353 -11.17 -16.57 4.79
CA CYS A 353 -10.13 -16.14 5.70
C CYS A 353 -10.65 -16.18 7.12
N ASP A 354 -10.00 -16.95 7.97
CA ASP A 354 -10.18 -16.94 9.41
C ASP A 354 -9.02 -16.23 10.07
N MET A 355 -9.30 -15.40 11.08
CA MET A 355 -8.29 -14.64 11.80
C MET A 355 -8.38 -15.00 13.30
N GLU A 356 -7.22 -15.22 13.90
CA GLU A 356 -7.10 -15.58 15.32
C GLU A 356 -6.06 -14.67 16.01
N GLY A 357 -6.28 -14.32 17.28
CA GLY A 357 -5.40 -13.47 18.06
C GLY A 357 -5.65 -13.56 19.56
N GLY A 358 -6.39 -14.60 20.00
CA GLY A 358 -6.76 -14.80 21.37
C GLY A 358 -7.76 -13.76 21.90
N ALA A 359 -7.77 -13.54 23.22
CA ALA A 359 -8.75 -12.66 23.88
C ALA A 359 -8.56 -11.19 23.46
N GLU A 360 -7.32 -10.74 23.29
CA GLU A 360 -7.00 -9.36 22.90
C GLU A 360 -7.57 -9.04 21.52
N PHE A 361 -7.34 -9.90 20.53
CA PHE A 361 -7.89 -9.73 19.18
C PHE A 361 -9.42 -9.83 19.17
N ALA A 362 -10.00 -10.76 19.94
CA ALA A 362 -11.46 -10.91 20.03
C ALA A 362 -12.15 -9.65 20.57
N GLU A 363 -11.50 -8.92 21.48
CA GLU A 363 -12.01 -7.69 22.09
C GLU A 363 -11.71 -6.47 21.21
N SER A 364 -10.46 -6.31 20.75
CA SER A 364 -10.00 -5.10 20.04
C SER A 364 -10.40 -5.09 18.56
N GLN A 365 -10.45 -6.27 17.91
CA GLN A 365 -10.51 -6.43 16.45
C GLN A 365 -9.39 -5.64 15.75
N ASP A 366 -8.30 -5.32 16.47
CA ASP A 366 -7.11 -4.68 15.90
C ASP A 366 -6.23 -5.72 15.22
N TRP A 367 -5.84 -5.46 14.00
CA TRP A 367 -4.99 -6.37 13.22
C TRP A 367 -3.60 -6.60 13.85
N ASN A 368 -3.13 -5.71 14.72
CA ASN A 368 -1.89 -5.93 15.47
C ASN A 368 -1.98 -7.07 16.47
N ASP A 369 -3.18 -7.33 16.99
CA ASP A 369 -3.45 -8.40 17.94
C ASP A 369 -3.73 -9.74 17.23
N CYS A 370 -3.82 -9.71 15.91
CA CYS A 370 -3.95 -10.92 15.09
C CYS A 370 -2.62 -11.68 15.04
N THR A 371 -2.59 -12.85 15.62
CA THR A 371 -1.40 -13.70 15.68
C THR A 371 -1.34 -14.72 14.57
N GLU A 372 -2.49 -15.04 13.97
CA GLU A 372 -2.61 -16.06 12.96
C GLU A 372 -3.74 -15.77 11.97
N ILE A 373 -3.50 -16.10 10.70
CA ILE A 373 -4.51 -16.11 9.64
C ILE A 373 -4.53 -17.48 8.98
N VAL A 374 -5.72 -18.04 8.79
CA VAL A 374 -5.92 -19.28 8.02
C VAL A 374 -6.69 -18.95 6.75
N LEU A 375 -6.07 -19.20 5.62
CA LEU A 375 -6.67 -18.99 4.30
C LEU A 375 -7.14 -20.35 3.74
N HIS A 376 -8.43 -20.46 3.42
CA HIS A 376 -9.02 -21.63 2.76
C HIS A 376 -9.28 -21.28 1.28
N ILE A 377 -8.52 -21.89 0.40
CA ILE A 377 -8.46 -21.58 -1.02
C ILE A 377 -8.95 -22.80 -1.80
N LYS A 378 -10.08 -22.64 -2.48
CA LYS A 378 -10.56 -23.66 -3.42
C LYS A 378 -9.73 -23.62 -4.70
N GLY A 379 -9.32 -24.79 -5.17
CA GLY A 379 -8.71 -24.94 -6.50
C GLY A 379 -9.73 -24.82 -7.62
N ARG A 380 -9.27 -24.95 -8.87
CA ARG A 380 -10.08 -24.92 -10.10
C ARG A 380 -10.90 -23.66 -10.28
N GLN A 381 -10.48 -22.55 -9.68
CA GLN A 381 -11.08 -21.26 -9.92
C GLN A 381 -10.44 -20.61 -11.15
N SER A 382 -11.16 -19.72 -11.79
CA SER A 382 -10.66 -18.93 -12.91
C SER A 382 -11.07 -17.47 -12.74
N TYR A 383 -10.18 -16.58 -13.13
CA TYR A 383 -10.47 -15.16 -13.15
C TYR A 383 -11.44 -14.84 -14.28
N LYS A 384 -12.44 -14.01 -14.02
CA LYS A 384 -13.45 -13.54 -14.98
C LYS A 384 -13.29 -12.04 -15.18
N ALA A 385 -13.44 -11.59 -16.41
CA ALA A 385 -13.38 -10.17 -16.70
C ALA A 385 -14.41 -9.37 -15.86
N SER A 386 -13.97 -8.22 -15.38
CA SER A 386 -14.77 -7.32 -14.56
C SER A 386 -14.46 -5.87 -14.91
N SER A 387 -15.43 -4.99 -14.76
CA SER A 387 -15.20 -3.55 -14.83
C SER A 387 -15.17 -3.00 -13.42
N MET A 388 -14.10 -2.29 -13.07
CA MET A 388 -13.92 -1.74 -11.74
C MET A 388 -13.20 -0.40 -11.78
N GLU A 389 -13.38 0.38 -10.74
CA GLU A 389 -12.65 1.61 -10.50
C GLU A 389 -11.48 1.33 -9.55
N ILE A 390 -10.31 1.86 -9.90
CA ILE A 390 -9.13 1.80 -9.03
C ILE A 390 -9.30 2.91 -7.99
N GLU A 391 -9.30 2.53 -6.72
CA GLU A 391 -9.42 3.47 -5.61
C GLU A 391 -8.26 4.48 -5.55
N GLY A 392 -8.50 5.62 -4.93
CA GLY A 392 -7.44 6.60 -4.63
C GLY A 392 -6.42 6.06 -3.63
N ASP A 393 -5.18 6.55 -3.72
CA ASP A 393 -4.09 6.13 -2.85
C ASP A 393 -4.19 6.81 -1.47
N TRP A 394 -4.76 6.10 -0.51
CA TRP A 394 -4.86 6.56 0.88
C TRP A 394 -3.49 6.78 1.53
N SER A 395 -2.46 6.04 1.12
CA SER A 395 -1.09 6.26 1.61
C SER A 395 -0.54 7.59 1.14
N SER A 396 -0.79 7.95 -0.12
CA SER A 396 -0.41 9.25 -0.68
C SER A 396 -1.28 10.39 -0.13
N ALA A 397 -2.55 10.12 0.22
CA ALA A 397 -3.43 11.10 0.84
C ALA A 397 -2.98 11.50 2.26
N ALA A 398 -2.22 10.65 2.94
CA ALA A 398 -1.70 10.89 4.28
C ALA A 398 -0.36 11.68 4.28
N CYS A 399 0.25 11.92 3.12
CA CYS A 399 1.46 12.71 2.92
C CYS A 399 1.12 14.14 2.54
#